data_76d28e5744761294ab542f26422e05ff
#
_entry.id   76d28e5744761294ab542f26422e05ff
#
_cell.length_a   1.000
_cell.length_b   1.000
_cell.length_c   1.000
_cell.angle_alpha   90.00
_cell.angle_beta   90.00
_cell.angle_gamma   90.00
#
_symmetry.space_group_name_H-M   'P 1'
#
loop_
_entity.id
_entity.type
_entity.pdbx_description
1 polymer ?
#
loop_
_entity_poly.entity_id
_entity_poly.type
_entity_poly.pdbx_seq_one_letter_code
_entity_poly.pdbx_strand_id
1 'polypeptide(L)'
;MKKIYSLIAALAFAVTSINAQCTIDTTNTANFTPAPDNVPCAEIGVAYDETLLFYIPVSRVITIAGQSVTVNVDSVVLNTVTGLPAGLNWSANPAGPLYLPGQHGCGRTFGTTTAAAGNYPISFDGRVYVNGSLFGFSLDTSFTIDQIIEQEFGQTYSLDVIAPGSACPPVSGINDFNDKLNAALSLFPNPNNGIFELRLNAGNRVNGEVVVVDVTGRKVFAQPIDVMGLYNTTIDLSGFSKGLYTLQLRTAEGFASKSISIE
;
A
#
# COMPACT_ATOMS: atom_id res chain seq x y z
N MET A 1 -18.94 -75.99 14.31
CA MET A 1 -18.66 -74.76 15.03
C MET A 1 -17.71 -73.91 14.14
N LYS A 2 -18.28 -73.02 13.34
CA LYS A 2 -17.52 -72.17 12.43
C LYS A 2 -17.27 -70.84 13.12
N LYS A 3 -15.98 -70.54 13.36
CA LYS A 3 -15.56 -69.22 13.89
C LYS A 3 -15.51 -68.23 12.75
N ILE A 4 -16.37 -67.22 12.83
CA ILE A 4 -16.40 -66.09 11.91
C ILE A 4 -15.42 -65.07 12.49
N TYR A 5 -14.29 -64.85 11.82
CA TYR A 5 -13.39 -63.76 12.12
C TYR A 5 -13.91 -62.50 11.44
N SER A 6 -14.44 -61.57 12.24
CA SER A 6 -14.82 -60.23 11.79
C SER A 6 -13.56 -59.40 11.59
N LEU A 7 -13.22 -59.15 10.35
CA LEU A 7 -12.10 -58.29 9.97
C LEU A 7 -12.58 -56.83 10.00
N ILE A 8 -12.34 -56.14 11.10
CA ILE A 8 -12.56 -54.68 11.17
C ILE A 8 -11.40 -54.02 10.45
N ALA A 9 -11.61 -53.63 9.20
CA ALA A 9 -10.72 -52.74 8.48
C ALA A 9 -10.85 -51.32 9.06
N ALA A 10 -9.93 -50.93 9.92
CA ALA A 10 -9.77 -49.55 10.34
C ALA A 10 -9.28 -48.73 9.13
N LEU A 11 -10.19 -48.04 8.46
CA LEU A 11 -9.85 -47.05 7.45
C LEU A 11 -9.22 -45.82 8.19
N ALA A 12 -7.92 -45.78 8.28
CA ALA A 12 -7.23 -44.62 8.70
C ALA A 12 -7.40 -43.56 7.58
N PHE A 13 -8.31 -42.63 7.78
CA PHE A 13 -8.30 -41.39 7.01
C PHE A 13 -7.03 -40.64 7.37
N ALA A 14 -6.01 -40.80 6.55
CA ALA A 14 -4.89 -39.86 6.53
C ALA A 14 -5.45 -38.52 6.06
N VAL A 15 -5.77 -37.61 7.00
CA VAL A 15 -6.02 -36.22 6.71
C VAL A 15 -4.66 -35.68 6.26
N THR A 16 -4.37 -35.77 4.97
CA THR A 16 -3.32 -34.99 4.36
C THR A 16 -3.77 -33.53 4.50
N SER A 17 -3.16 -32.81 5.42
CA SER A 17 -3.19 -31.36 5.44
C SER A 17 -2.65 -30.91 4.09
N ILE A 18 -3.54 -30.69 3.13
CA ILE A 18 -3.20 -29.96 1.94
C ILE A 18 -2.92 -28.55 2.46
N ASN A 19 -1.66 -28.27 2.73
CA ASN A 19 -1.20 -26.89 2.85
C ASN A 19 -1.43 -26.31 1.46
N ALA A 20 -2.65 -25.83 1.19
CA ALA A 20 -2.95 -25.15 -0.03
C ALA A 20 -2.12 -23.87 -0.01
N GLN A 21 -0.98 -23.91 -0.70
CA GLN A 21 -0.18 -22.72 -0.95
C GLN A 21 -1.05 -21.74 -1.74
N CYS A 22 -0.90 -20.45 -1.48
CA CYS A 22 -1.58 -19.43 -2.27
C CYS A 22 -1.22 -19.56 -3.75
N THR A 23 -2.12 -19.14 -4.62
CA THR A 23 -1.90 -19.13 -6.08
C THR A 23 -1.16 -17.86 -6.46
N ILE A 24 -0.02 -18.03 -7.13
CA ILE A 24 0.76 -16.91 -7.65
C ILE A 24 0.03 -16.31 -8.86
N ASP A 25 -0.21 -15.01 -8.83
CA ASP A 25 -0.73 -14.26 -9.97
C ASP A 25 0.44 -13.58 -10.70
N THR A 26 0.81 -14.10 -11.85
CA THR A 26 1.90 -13.54 -12.69
C THR A 26 1.48 -12.30 -13.47
N THR A 27 0.22 -11.92 -13.45
CA THR A 27 -0.28 -10.68 -14.06
C THR A 27 -0.23 -9.48 -13.10
N ASN A 28 -0.08 -9.74 -11.79
CA ASN A 28 0.06 -8.71 -10.79
C ASN A 28 1.39 -7.96 -10.98
N THR A 29 1.33 -6.66 -11.22
CA THR A 29 2.50 -5.78 -11.33
C THR A 29 2.69 -4.86 -10.12
N ALA A 30 1.75 -4.88 -9.17
CA ALA A 30 1.87 -4.15 -7.92
C ALA A 30 2.86 -4.87 -7.00
N ASN A 31 3.67 -4.09 -6.27
CA ASN A 31 4.62 -4.66 -5.32
C ASN A 31 3.91 -5.46 -4.23
N PHE A 32 2.73 -5.01 -3.80
CA PHE A 32 1.89 -5.67 -2.79
C PHE A 32 0.40 -5.47 -3.10
N THR A 33 -0.40 -6.55 -3.00
CA THR A 33 -1.86 -6.52 -3.18
C THR A 33 -2.52 -7.57 -2.28
N PRO A 34 -3.48 -7.23 -1.40
CA PRO A 34 -4.03 -5.89 -1.17
C PRO A 34 -3.01 -4.92 -0.57
N ALA A 35 -3.25 -3.62 -0.72
CA ALA A 35 -2.52 -2.59 0.02
C ALA A 35 -2.80 -2.68 1.53
N PRO A 36 -1.94 -2.12 2.41
CA PRO A 36 -2.10 -2.25 3.88
C PRO A 36 -3.47 -1.81 4.41
N ASP A 37 -4.10 -0.83 3.79
CA ASP A 37 -5.41 -0.29 4.14
C ASP A 37 -6.59 -1.11 3.59
N ASN A 38 -6.36 -2.11 2.76
CA ASN A 38 -7.37 -2.94 2.12
C ASN A 38 -7.36 -4.40 2.62
N VAL A 39 -6.69 -4.67 3.74
CA VAL A 39 -6.68 -6.01 4.35
C VAL A 39 -8.01 -6.27 5.04
N PRO A 40 -8.75 -7.33 4.68
CA PRO A 40 -10.01 -7.68 5.33
C PRO A 40 -9.82 -7.99 6.82
N CYS A 41 -10.80 -7.66 7.65
CA CYS A 41 -10.77 -7.99 9.07
C CYS A 41 -10.90 -9.49 9.32
N ALA A 42 -10.30 -9.95 10.42
CA ALA A 42 -10.52 -11.29 10.94
C ALA A 42 -11.61 -11.27 12.04
N GLU A 43 -12.66 -12.06 11.88
CA GLU A 43 -13.71 -12.20 12.89
C GLU A 43 -13.34 -13.30 13.90
N ILE A 44 -13.50 -13.03 15.20
CA ILE A 44 -13.18 -13.99 16.26
C ILE A 44 -14.01 -15.26 16.10
N GLY A 45 -13.34 -16.43 16.06
CA GLY A 45 -13.98 -17.72 15.93
C GLY A 45 -14.40 -18.11 14.51
N VAL A 46 -14.21 -17.24 13.52
CA VAL A 46 -14.48 -17.49 12.09
C VAL A 46 -13.19 -17.82 11.38
N ALA A 47 -13.25 -18.73 10.41
CA ALA A 47 -12.09 -19.06 9.58
C ALA A 47 -11.71 -17.84 8.72
N TYR A 48 -10.46 -17.45 8.82
CA TYR A 48 -9.82 -16.38 8.04
C TYR A 48 -8.92 -17.01 6.99
N ASP A 49 -8.94 -16.48 5.79
CA ASP A 49 -8.12 -16.97 4.68
C ASP A 49 -7.91 -15.84 3.67
N GLU A 50 -6.77 -15.17 3.76
CA GLU A 50 -6.47 -14.02 2.93
C GLU A 50 -5.11 -14.17 2.26
N THR A 51 -5.01 -13.72 1.02
CA THR A 51 -3.79 -13.81 0.20
C THR A 51 -3.23 -12.43 -0.11
N LEU A 52 -1.99 -12.22 0.27
CA LEU A 52 -1.17 -11.08 -0.14
C LEU A 52 -0.35 -11.49 -1.38
N LEU A 53 -0.63 -10.89 -2.52
CA LEU A 53 0.18 -11.02 -3.72
C LEU A 53 1.35 -10.04 -3.67
N PHE A 54 2.51 -10.43 -4.19
CA PHE A 54 3.65 -9.53 -4.31
C PHE A 54 4.44 -9.75 -5.60
N TYR A 55 5.04 -8.67 -6.05
CA TYR A 55 5.96 -8.65 -7.19
C TYR A 55 7.26 -7.96 -6.79
N ILE A 56 8.40 -8.58 -7.11
CA ILE A 56 9.73 -8.01 -6.85
C ILE A 56 10.19 -7.26 -8.10
N PRO A 57 10.17 -5.92 -8.12
CA PRO A 57 10.58 -5.16 -9.29
C PRO A 57 12.09 -5.31 -9.54
N VAL A 58 12.51 -5.20 -10.80
CA VAL A 58 13.94 -5.22 -11.15
C VAL A 58 14.66 -3.94 -10.76
N SER A 59 13.95 -2.84 -10.73
CA SER A 59 14.47 -1.53 -10.29
C SER A 59 13.38 -0.75 -9.54
N ARG A 60 13.82 0.19 -8.71
CA ARG A 60 12.94 1.02 -7.90
C ARG A 60 13.53 2.41 -7.73
N VAL A 61 12.66 3.41 -7.62
CA VAL A 61 13.07 4.75 -7.16
C VAL A 61 12.94 4.79 -5.65
N ILE A 62 14.00 5.17 -4.98
CA ILE A 62 14.05 5.38 -3.53
C ILE A 62 14.50 6.80 -3.22
N THR A 63 14.13 7.30 -2.05
CA THR A 63 14.58 8.62 -1.59
C THR A 63 15.67 8.44 -0.53
N ILE A 64 16.87 8.96 -0.81
CA ILE A 64 18.00 8.98 0.12
C ILE A 64 18.39 10.43 0.37
N ALA A 65 18.35 10.86 1.62
CA ALA A 65 18.68 12.26 2.02
C ALA A 65 17.93 13.32 1.18
N GLY A 66 16.67 13.08 0.86
CA GLY A 66 15.84 13.99 0.07
C GLY A 66 16.08 13.95 -1.45
N GLN A 67 16.92 13.04 -1.94
CA GLN A 67 17.20 12.84 -3.37
C GLN A 67 16.55 11.54 -3.86
N SER A 68 15.83 11.62 -4.98
CA SER A 68 15.28 10.43 -5.65
C SER A 68 16.34 9.75 -6.50
N VAL A 69 16.59 8.48 -6.23
CA VAL A 69 17.61 7.67 -6.89
C VAL A 69 16.98 6.39 -7.41
N THR A 70 17.24 6.06 -8.69
CA THR A 70 16.86 4.75 -9.22
C THR A 70 17.93 3.73 -8.83
N VAL A 71 17.51 2.68 -8.16
CA VAL A 71 18.36 1.56 -7.77
C VAL A 71 17.85 0.28 -8.41
N ASN A 72 18.75 -0.67 -8.64
CA ASN A 72 18.38 -2.03 -9.02
C ASN A 72 18.12 -2.83 -7.74
N VAL A 73 17.13 -3.68 -7.77
CA VAL A 73 16.89 -4.65 -6.69
C VAL A 73 17.77 -5.88 -6.97
N ASP A 74 18.56 -6.29 -6.00
CA ASP A 74 19.37 -7.50 -6.09
C ASP A 74 18.61 -8.72 -5.59
N SER A 75 17.99 -8.57 -4.42
CA SER A 75 17.21 -9.63 -3.80
C SER A 75 16.34 -9.09 -2.66
N VAL A 76 15.32 -9.87 -2.32
CA VAL A 76 14.53 -9.67 -1.10
C VAL A 76 14.65 -10.92 -0.25
N VAL A 77 14.97 -10.74 1.03
CA VAL A 77 15.03 -11.82 2.02
C VAL A 77 13.91 -11.58 3.03
N LEU A 78 12.96 -12.51 3.14
CA LEU A 78 11.91 -12.54 4.15
C LEU A 78 12.17 -13.69 5.11
N ASN A 79 12.53 -13.39 6.35
CA ASN A 79 12.81 -14.42 7.37
C ASN A 79 11.53 -14.94 8.02
N THR A 80 10.68 -14.02 8.49
CA THR A 80 9.43 -14.36 9.18
C THR A 80 8.43 -13.21 9.11
N VAL A 81 7.16 -13.53 9.37
CA VAL A 81 6.08 -12.55 9.58
C VAL A 81 5.67 -12.64 11.03
N THR A 82 5.63 -11.50 11.71
CA THR A 82 5.31 -11.37 13.13
C THR A 82 4.11 -10.45 13.35
N GLY A 83 3.55 -10.45 14.57
CA GLY A 83 2.41 -9.61 14.91
C GLY A 83 1.05 -10.21 14.54
N LEU A 84 1.00 -11.39 13.94
CA LEU A 84 -0.27 -12.04 13.62
C LEU A 84 -1.08 -12.33 14.90
N PRO A 85 -2.41 -12.10 14.87
CA PRO A 85 -3.31 -12.49 15.96
C PRO A 85 -3.21 -13.98 16.29
N ALA A 86 -3.34 -14.32 17.58
CA ALA A 86 -3.29 -15.71 18.02
C ALA A 86 -4.32 -16.58 17.26
N GLY A 87 -3.88 -17.73 16.76
CA GLY A 87 -4.68 -18.67 15.95
C GLY A 87 -4.57 -18.46 14.45
N LEU A 88 -3.93 -17.39 13.98
CA LEU A 88 -3.59 -17.19 12.57
C LEU A 88 -2.15 -17.64 12.28
N ASN A 89 -1.93 -18.11 11.07
CA ASN A 89 -0.67 -18.59 10.56
C ASN A 89 -0.33 -17.89 9.25
N TRP A 90 0.95 -17.92 8.88
CA TRP A 90 1.45 -17.39 7.62
C TRP A 90 2.16 -18.49 6.82
N SER A 91 1.98 -18.45 5.51
CA SER A 91 2.77 -19.26 4.58
C SER A 91 3.02 -18.46 3.29
N ALA A 92 4.17 -18.66 2.66
CA ALA A 92 4.53 -18.02 1.41
C ALA A 92 4.69 -19.01 0.27
N ASN A 93 4.44 -18.57 -0.95
CA ASN A 93 4.70 -19.30 -2.18
C ASN A 93 5.38 -18.36 -3.21
N PRO A 94 6.62 -18.65 -3.72
CA PRO A 94 7.43 -19.81 -3.33
C PRO A 94 7.81 -19.79 -1.85
N ALA A 95 7.92 -20.96 -1.26
CA ALA A 95 8.44 -21.09 0.08
C ALA A 95 9.95 -20.85 0.09
N GLY A 96 10.40 -20.12 1.10
CA GLY A 96 11.83 -19.84 1.29
C GLY A 96 12.06 -18.36 1.58
N PRO A 97 13.25 -18.02 2.11
CA PRO A 97 13.52 -16.66 2.52
C PRO A 97 13.91 -15.74 1.36
N LEU A 98 14.37 -16.28 0.22
CA LEU A 98 14.99 -15.50 -0.86
C LEU A 98 14.07 -15.37 -2.07
N TYR A 99 13.86 -14.13 -2.51
CA TYR A 99 13.13 -13.76 -3.72
C TYR A 99 14.00 -12.89 -4.62
N LEU A 100 13.92 -13.13 -5.93
CA LEU A 100 14.74 -12.46 -6.93
C LEU A 100 13.96 -11.41 -7.74
N PRO A 101 14.63 -10.42 -8.35
CA PRO A 101 14.00 -9.43 -9.21
C PRO A 101 13.19 -10.08 -10.35
N GLY A 102 12.02 -9.53 -10.65
CA GLY A 102 11.09 -10.06 -11.64
C GLY A 102 10.23 -11.22 -11.14
N GLN A 103 10.42 -11.67 -9.91
CA GLN A 103 9.67 -12.79 -9.34
C GLN A 103 8.32 -12.33 -8.79
N HIS A 104 7.27 -13.11 -9.10
CA HIS A 104 5.96 -13.02 -8.47
C HIS A 104 5.87 -14.02 -7.33
N GLY A 105 5.11 -13.67 -6.31
CA GLY A 105 4.85 -14.55 -5.19
C GLY A 105 3.55 -14.20 -4.49
N CYS A 106 3.22 -15.00 -3.50
CA CYS A 106 2.11 -14.73 -2.61
C CYS A 106 2.41 -15.19 -1.19
N GLY A 107 1.78 -14.51 -0.23
CA GLY A 107 1.72 -14.91 1.15
C GLY A 107 0.28 -15.15 1.55
N ARG A 108 0.00 -16.16 2.34
CA ARG A 108 -1.33 -16.50 2.81
C ARG A 108 -1.38 -16.42 4.32
N THR A 109 -2.32 -15.63 4.82
CA THR A 109 -2.67 -15.59 6.24
C THR A 109 -3.93 -16.41 6.44
N PHE A 110 -3.89 -17.43 7.28
CA PHE A 110 -5.01 -18.35 7.44
C PHE A 110 -5.12 -18.88 8.86
N GLY A 111 -6.31 -19.30 9.24
CA GLY A 111 -6.59 -19.91 10.54
C GLY A 111 -7.89 -19.39 11.13
N THR A 112 -8.07 -19.57 12.43
CA THR A 112 -9.21 -19.05 13.19
C THR A 112 -8.67 -18.32 14.41
N THR A 113 -8.89 -17.00 14.45
CA THR A 113 -8.37 -16.21 15.55
C THR A 113 -9.21 -16.35 16.80
N THR A 114 -8.52 -16.41 17.94
CA THR A 114 -9.08 -16.34 19.29
C THR A 114 -8.60 -15.08 20.03
N ALA A 115 -7.85 -14.23 19.33
CA ALA A 115 -7.35 -12.98 19.88
C ALA A 115 -8.49 -12.02 20.22
N ALA A 116 -8.26 -11.09 21.14
CA ALA A 116 -9.23 -10.05 21.45
C ALA A 116 -9.46 -9.13 20.26
N ALA A 117 -10.65 -8.49 20.18
CA ALA A 117 -10.89 -7.47 19.18
C ALA A 117 -9.91 -6.29 19.35
N GLY A 118 -9.34 -5.83 18.24
CA GLY A 118 -8.34 -4.77 18.22
C GLY A 118 -7.52 -4.78 16.94
N ASN A 119 -6.63 -3.78 16.79
CA ASN A 119 -5.69 -3.69 15.68
C ASN A 119 -4.37 -4.38 16.03
N TYR A 120 -3.88 -5.22 15.13
CA TYR A 120 -2.66 -6.01 15.28
C TYR A 120 -1.67 -5.61 14.19
N PRO A 121 -0.62 -4.82 14.53
CA PRO A 121 0.44 -4.48 13.58
C PRO A 121 1.19 -5.73 13.14
N ILE A 122 1.33 -5.90 11.82
CA ILE A 122 2.05 -7.01 11.19
C ILE A 122 3.39 -6.48 10.69
N SER A 123 4.47 -7.18 11.00
CA SER A 123 5.82 -6.87 10.54
C SER A 123 6.39 -8.01 9.71
N PHE A 124 7.00 -7.64 8.58
CA PHE A 124 7.72 -8.54 7.69
C PHE A 124 9.22 -8.45 8.02
N ASP A 125 9.70 -9.33 8.89
CA ASP A 125 11.12 -9.38 9.23
C ASP A 125 11.93 -9.85 8.02
N GLY A 126 12.58 -8.90 7.37
CA GLY A 126 13.33 -9.14 6.15
C GLY A 126 14.02 -7.90 5.62
N ARG A 127 14.77 -8.09 4.53
CA ARG A 127 15.53 -7.02 3.88
C ARG A 127 15.42 -7.06 2.37
N VAL A 128 15.38 -5.87 1.79
CA VAL A 128 15.50 -5.61 0.36
C VAL A 128 16.92 -5.10 0.12
N TYR A 129 17.70 -5.84 -0.64
CA TYR A 129 19.06 -5.47 -1.06
C TYR A 129 18.99 -4.78 -2.40
N VAL A 130 19.68 -3.66 -2.50
CA VAL A 130 19.66 -2.81 -3.70
C VAL A 130 21.07 -2.30 -4.02
N ASN A 131 21.34 -2.14 -5.31
CA ASN A 131 22.54 -1.47 -5.78
C ASN A 131 22.20 -0.33 -6.78
N GLY A 132 23.12 0.60 -6.91
CA GLY A 132 22.90 1.75 -7.81
C GLY A 132 24.08 2.70 -7.82
N SER A 133 23.82 3.92 -8.22
CA SER A 133 24.80 5.00 -8.19
C SER A 133 24.15 6.28 -7.68
N LEU A 134 24.80 6.92 -6.74
CA LEU A 134 24.43 8.24 -6.20
C LEU A 134 25.60 9.22 -6.37
N PHE A 135 25.39 10.27 -7.15
CA PHE A 135 26.44 11.28 -7.46
C PHE A 135 27.76 10.68 -8.02
N GLY A 136 27.65 9.59 -8.79
CA GLY A 136 28.81 8.88 -9.35
C GLY A 136 29.51 7.91 -8.40
N PHE A 137 29.03 7.78 -7.17
CA PHE A 137 29.50 6.78 -6.20
C PHE A 137 28.63 5.54 -6.26
N SER A 138 29.23 4.35 -6.14
CA SER A 138 28.50 3.10 -6.02
C SER A 138 27.68 3.12 -4.72
N LEU A 139 26.40 2.78 -4.85
CA LEU A 139 25.49 2.58 -3.74
C LEU A 139 25.21 1.09 -3.65
N ASP A 140 25.53 0.47 -2.51
CA ASP A 140 25.17 -0.90 -2.15
C ASP A 140 24.62 -0.87 -0.72
N THR A 141 23.32 -1.09 -0.59
CA THR A 141 22.64 -0.94 0.70
C THR A 141 21.43 -1.85 0.81
N SER A 142 20.79 -1.84 1.97
CA SER A 142 19.57 -2.59 2.21
C SER A 142 18.60 -1.82 3.09
N PHE A 143 17.31 -2.06 2.87
CA PHE A 143 16.19 -1.54 3.66
C PHE A 143 15.40 -2.69 4.27
N THR A 144 14.70 -2.46 5.36
CA THR A 144 13.73 -3.44 5.85
C THR A 144 12.52 -3.48 4.91
N ILE A 145 11.84 -4.62 4.84
CA ILE A 145 10.61 -4.75 4.04
C ILE A 145 9.57 -3.74 4.52
N ASP A 146 9.41 -3.58 5.83
CA ASP A 146 8.46 -2.61 6.42
C ASP A 146 8.79 -1.16 6.03
N GLN A 147 10.08 -0.77 5.97
CA GLN A 147 10.47 0.56 5.47
C GLN A 147 10.07 0.77 4.00
N ILE A 148 10.18 -0.26 3.18
CA ILE A 148 9.76 -0.20 1.78
C ILE A 148 8.24 -0.07 1.67
N ILE A 149 7.49 -0.83 2.47
CA ILE A 149 6.02 -0.75 2.55
C ILE A 149 5.60 0.65 3.02
N GLU A 150 6.22 1.16 4.07
CA GLU A 150 5.93 2.50 4.60
C GLU A 150 6.25 3.61 3.59
N GLN A 151 7.35 3.49 2.82
CA GLN A 151 7.67 4.44 1.75
C GLN A 151 6.64 4.40 0.60
N GLU A 152 6.07 3.24 0.30
CA GLU A 152 5.13 3.06 -0.81
C GLU A 152 3.71 3.48 -0.42
N PHE A 153 3.25 3.05 0.75
CA PHE A 153 1.86 3.23 1.20
C PHE A 153 1.72 4.28 2.31
N GLY A 154 2.85 4.75 2.91
CA GLY A 154 2.89 5.66 4.04
C GLY A 154 2.45 5.04 5.36
N GLN A 155 2.25 3.75 5.39
CA GLN A 155 1.85 2.96 6.56
C GLN A 155 2.34 1.51 6.41
N THR A 156 2.40 0.80 7.52
CA THR A 156 2.71 -0.62 7.58
C THR A 156 1.43 -1.46 7.58
N TYR A 157 1.57 -2.77 7.39
CA TYR A 157 0.43 -3.68 7.49
C TYR A 157 -0.09 -3.81 8.92
N SER A 158 -1.39 -3.91 9.05
CA SER A 158 -2.06 -4.32 10.27
C SER A 158 -3.30 -5.16 9.95
N LEU A 159 -3.74 -5.96 10.90
CA LEU A 159 -4.95 -6.77 10.80
C LEU A 159 -5.90 -6.40 11.93
N ASP A 160 -7.09 -5.97 11.57
CA ASP A 160 -8.15 -5.73 12.54
C ASP A 160 -8.86 -7.02 12.88
N VAL A 161 -8.90 -7.35 14.17
CA VAL A 161 -9.71 -8.43 14.71
C VAL A 161 -11.01 -7.84 15.25
N ILE A 162 -12.13 -8.35 14.79
CA ILE A 162 -13.46 -7.86 15.18
C ILE A 162 -14.24 -8.89 16.00
N ALA A 163 -15.15 -8.39 16.84
CA ALA A 163 -16.05 -9.26 17.58
C ALA A 163 -17.05 -9.95 16.63
N PRO A 164 -17.57 -11.14 17.00
CA PRO A 164 -18.54 -11.87 16.19
C PRO A 164 -19.74 -11.01 15.81
N GLY A 165 -20.09 -10.98 14.52
CA GLY A 165 -21.21 -10.22 13.99
C GLY A 165 -20.99 -8.70 13.92
N SER A 166 -19.79 -8.19 14.23
CA SER A 166 -19.46 -6.79 14.05
C SER A 166 -19.12 -6.50 12.58
N ALA A 167 -19.42 -5.29 12.13
CA ALA A 167 -18.95 -4.85 10.83
C ALA A 167 -17.44 -4.58 10.89
N CYS A 168 -16.71 -4.94 9.82
CA CYS A 168 -15.34 -4.52 9.64
C CYS A 168 -15.29 -2.98 9.59
N PRO A 169 -14.37 -2.32 10.31
CA PRO A 169 -14.16 -0.90 10.14
C PRO A 169 -14.05 -0.59 8.66
N PRO A 170 -14.68 0.50 8.17
CA PRO A 170 -14.49 0.87 6.77
C PRO A 170 -13.00 1.04 6.51
N VAL A 171 -12.49 0.38 5.48
CA VAL A 171 -11.12 0.63 5.02
C VAL A 171 -10.99 2.12 4.73
N SER A 172 -10.18 2.81 5.53
CA SER A 172 -10.04 4.27 5.51
C SER A 172 -9.21 4.77 4.32
N GLY A 173 -8.95 3.92 3.32
CA GLY A 173 -8.03 4.19 2.24
C GLY A 173 -8.25 5.49 1.47
N ILE A 174 -9.50 5.92 1.31
CA ILE A 174 -9.81 7.19 0.65
C ILE A 174 -9.42 8.38 1.54
N ASN A 175 -9.60 8.29 2.86
CA ASN A 175 -9.28 9.38 3.76
C ASN A 175 -7.76 9.54 3.96
N ASP A 176 -7.03 8.46 4.15
CA ASP A 176 -5.58 8.50 4.33
C ASP A 176 -4.84 9.01 3.10
N PHE A 177 -5.24 8.56 1.89
CA PHE A 177 -4.67 9.08 0.65
C PHE A 177 -5.00 10.56 0.47
N ASN A 178 -6.25 10.95 0.72
CA ASN A 178 -6.68 12.34 0.66
C ASN A 178 -5.93 13.20 1.68
N ASP A 179 -5.73 12.73 2.90
CA ASP A 179 -5.02 13.45 3.95
C ASP A 179 -3.54 13.64 3.62
N LYS A 180 -2.87 12.59 3.14
CA LYS A 180 -1.48 12.67 2.66
C LYS A 180 -1.34 13.59 1.46
N LEU A 181 -2.24 13.48 0.49
CA LEU A 181 -2.25 14.32 -0.70
C LEU A 181 -2.53 15.80 -0.31
N ASN A 182 -3.46 16.03 0.63
CA ASN A 182 -3.74 17.36 1.18
C ASN A 182 -2.54 17.94 1.94
N ALA A 183 -1.82 17.13 2.72
CA ALA A 183 -0.61 17.55 3.43
C ALA A 183 0.54 17.87 2.47
N ALA A 184 0.66 17.11 1.38
CA ALA A 184 1.68 17.29 0.35
C ALA A 184 1.43 18.49 -0.56
N LEU A 185 0.16 18.97 -0.64
CA LEU A 185 -0.29 20.05 -1.50
C LEU A 185 -0.28 21.39 -0.77
N SER A 186 0.42 22.38 -1.31
CA SER A 186 0.45 23.75 -0.78
C SER A 186 0.30 24.80 -1.88
N LEU A 187 -0.24 25.95 -1.50
CA LEU A 187 -0.48 27.10 -2.39
C LEU A 187 0.16 28.34 -1.77
N PHE A 188 0.92 29.08 -2.54
CA PHE A 188 1.59 30.29 -2.05
C PHE A 188 1.77 31.34 -3.16
N PRO A 189 1.50 32.65 -2.90
CA PRO A 189 0.85 33.16 -1.70
C PRO A 189 -0.65 32.85 -1.66
N ASN A 190 -1.23 32.83 -0.47
CA ASN A 190 -2.68 32.77 -0.27
C ASN A 190 -3.04 33.54 1.01
N PRO A 191 -3.74 34.67 0.94
CA PRO A 191 -4.35 35.29 -0.25
C PRO A 191 -3.36 35.76 -1.32
N ASN A 192 -3.85 36.00 -2.55
CA ASN A 192 -3.06 36.43 -3.69
C ASN A 192 -3.84 37.38 -4.63
N ASN A 193 -3.18 37.90 -5.66
CA ASN A 193 -3.76 38.80 -6.67
C ASN A 193 -4.22 38.06 -7.95
N GLY A 194 -4.51 36.77 -7.85
CA GLY A 194 -4.85 35.90 -8.98
C GLY A 194 -3.68 35.06 -9.50
N ILE A 195 -2.45 35.31 -9.02
CA ILE A 195 -1.27 34.53 -9.41
C ILE A 195 -0.69 33.87 -8.15
N PHE A 196 -0.54 32.55 -8.21
CA PHE A 196 -0.01 31.76 -7.09
C PHE A 196 0.74 30.53 -7.60
N GLU A 197 1.63 30.00 -6.77
CA GLU A 197 2.36 28.79 -7.03
C GLU A 197 1.68 27.61 -6.34
N LEU A 198 1.42 26.56 -7.10
CA LEU A 198 1.05 25.26 -6.59
C LEU A 198 2.34 24.46 -6.36
N ARG A 199 2.50 23.93 -5.15
CA ARG A 199 3.61 23.05 -4.78
C ARG A 199 3.02 21.73 -4.32
N LEU A 200 3.51 20.64 -4.91
CA LEU A 200 3.18 19.28 -4.54
C LEU A 200 4.46 18.53 -4.23
N ASN A 201 4.56 17.99 -3.01
CA ASN A 201 5.63 17.08 -2.62
C ASN A 201 5.09 15.64 -2.65
N ALA A 202 5.02 15.07 -3.85
CA ALA A 202 4.51 13.73 -4.05
C ALA A 202 5.57 12.69 -3.67
N GLY A 203 5.36 11.95 -2.60
CA GLY A 203 6.20 10.81 -2.23
C GLY A 203 6.17 9.70 -3.28
N ASN A 204 5.02 9.50 -3.92
CA ASN A 204 4.77 8.54 -5.00
C ASN A 204 4.38 9.26 -6.29
N ARG A 205 4.30 8.50 -7.41
CA ARG A 205 3.80 9.06 -8.68
C ARG A 205 2.34 9.47 -8.53
N VAL A 206 2.06 10.72 -8.86
CA VAL A 206 0.71 11.30 -8.88
C VAL A 206 0.32 11.54 -10.33
N ASN A 207 -0.63 10.77 -10.81
CA ASN A 207 -1.26 10.95 -12.12
C ASN A 207 -2.70 11.45 -11.91
N GLY A 208 -3.01 12.62 -12.45
CA GLY A 208 -4.31 13.24 -12.21
C GLY A 208 -4.52 14.56 -12.93
N GLU A 209 -5.46 15.32 -12.45
CA GLU A 209 -5.80 16.66 -12.96
C GLU A 209 -5.88 17.67 -11.82
N VAL A 210 -5.18 18.79 -11.96
CA VAL A 210 -5.39 19.98 -11.13
C VAL A 210 -6.53 20.78 -11.71
N VAL A 211 -7.56 21.02 -10.92
CA VAL A 211 -8.77 21.77 -11.32
C VAL A 211 -8.97 22.91 -10.35
N VAL A 212 -9.30 24.12 -10.84
CA VAL A 212 -9.78 25.21 -9.98
C VAL A 212 -11.25 25.49 -10.33
N VAL A 213 -12.07 25.57 -9.30
CA VAL A 213 -13.48 25.90 -9.42
C VAL A 213 -13.82 27.16 -8.63
N ASP A 214 -14.77 27.96 -9.13
CA ASP A 214 -15.35 29.08 -8.39
C ASP A 214 -16.42 28.61 -7.38
N VAL A 215 -16.98 29.52 -6.61
CA VAL A 215 -18.00 29.23 -5.57
C VAL A 215 -19.29 28.61 -6.12
N THR A 216 -19.53 28.72 -7.44
CA THR A 216 -20.67 28.08 -8.10
C THR A 216 -20.35 26.66 -8.60
N GLY A 217 -19.09 26.20 -8.43
CA GLY A 217 -18.62 24.91 -8.94
C GLY A 217 -18.19 24.94 -10.41
N ARG A 218 -18.17 26.12 -11.07
CA ARG A 218 -17.72 26.26 -12.45
C ARG A 218 -16.19 26.11 -12.50
N LYS A 219 -15.72 25.26 -13.41
CA LYS A 219 -14.28 25.07 -13.68
C LYS A 219 -13.72 26.33 -14.38
N VAL A 220 -12.71 26.94 -13.76
CA VAL A 220 -12.00 28.12 -14.28
C VAL A 220 -10.59 27.79 -14.75
N PHE A 221 -10.02 26.68 -14.27
CA PHE A 221 -8.71 26.18 -14.68
C PHE A 221 -8.68 24.67 -14.64
N ALA A 222 -7.93 24.04 -15.54
CA ALA A 222 -7.67 22.61 -15.51
C ALA A 222 -6.33 22.30 -16.19
N GLN A 223 -5.53 21.46 -15.55
CA GLN A 223 -4.23 21.01 -16.06
C GLN A 223 -4.00 19.56 -15.65
N PRO A 224 -3.77 18.63 -16.60
CA PRO A 224 -3.33 17.30 -16.29
C PRO A 224 -1.92 17.34 -15.71
N ILE A 225 -1.64 16.45 -14.75
CA ILE A 225 -0.31 16.26 -14.18
C ILE A 225 0.03 14.76 -14.14
N ASP A 226 1.30 14.47 -14.34
CA ASP A 226 1.89 13.15 -14.14
C ASP A 226 3.29 13.38 -13.57
N VAL A 227 3.39 13.36 -12.25
CA VAL A 227 4.56 13.86 -11.52
C VAL A 227 4.97 12.89 -10.43
N MET A 228 6.26 12.94 -10.08
CA MET A 228 6.85 12.22 -8.95
C MET A 228 7.85 13.13 -8.25
N GLY A 229 7.83 13.14 -6.92
CA GLY A 229 8.69 14.02 -6.12
C GLY A 229 8.16 15.46 -6.03
N LEU A 230 9.05 16.43 -6.07
CA LEU A 230 8.70 17.85 -5.97
C LEU A 230 8.19 18.37 -7.32
N TYR A 231 6.98 18.87 -7.32
CA TYR A 231 6.37 19.53 -8.47
C TYR A 231 5.92 20.93 -8.09
N ASN A 232 6.31 21.91 -8.90
CA ASN A 232 5.92 23.30 -8.74
C ASN A 232 5.38 23.83 -10.06
N THR A 233 4.27 24.55 -10.02
CA THR A 233 3.73 25.23 -11.18
C THR A 233 3.03 26.54 -10.77
N THR A 234 3.12 27.54 -11.60
CA THR A 234 2.39 28.80 -11.40
C THR A 234 1.03 28.74 -12.09
N ILE A 235 0.01 29.10 -11.35
CA ILE A 235 -1.36 29.21 -11.87
C ILE A 235 -1.73 30.68 -11.92
N ASP A 236 -2.19 31.14 -13.10
CA ASP A 236 -2.62 32.50 -13.33
C ASP A 236 -4.15 32.55 -13.51
N LEU A 237 -4.81 33.13 -12.54
CA LEU A 237 -6.25 33.44 -12.51
C LEU A 237 -6.50 34.95 -12.46
N SER A 238 -5.51 35.80 -12.81
CA SER A 238 -5.62 37.26 -12.72
C SER A 238 -6.75 37.83 -13.62
N GLY A 239 -7.19 37.08 -14.64
CA GLY A 239 -8.31 37.44 -15.48
C GLY A 239 -9.70 37.12 -14.89
N PHE A 240 -9.75 36.52 -13.69
CA PHE A 240 -10.99 36.15 -13.03
C PHE A 240 -11.33 37.11 -11.89
N SER A 241 -12.60 37.10 -11.45
CA SER A 241 -13.07 37.98 -10.39
C SER A 241 -12.42 37.67 -9.06
N LYS A 242 -12.24 38.71 -8.25
CA LYS A 242 -11.83 38.55 -6.83
C LYS A 242 -12.85 37.71 -6.07
N GLY A 243 -12.39 36.89 -5.16
CA GLY A 243 -13.24 36.01 -4.37
C GLY A 243 -12.58 34.70 -3.96
N LEU A 244 -13.41 33.76 -3.50
CA LEU A 244 -12.97 32.45 -3.09
C LEU A 244 -13.05 31.44 -4.24
N TYR A 245 -12.02 30.66 -4.37
CA TYR A 245 -11.92 29.55 -5.31
C TYR A 245 -11.47 28.28 -4.55
N THR A 246 -11.70 27.13 -5.15
CA THR A 246 -11.21 25.86 -4.62
C THR A 246 -10.35 25.19 -5.69
N LEU A 247 -9.08 24.97 -5.35
CA LEU A 247 -8.23 24.08 -6.11
C LEU A 247 -8.47 22.65 -5.66
N GLN A 248 -8.58 21.75 -6.62
CA GLN A 248 -8.73 20.31 -6.43
C GLN A 248 -7.68 19.59 -7.26
N LEU A 249 -6.92 18.74 -6.62
CA LEU A 249 -6.09 17.75 -7.29
C LEU A 249 -6.86 16.43 -7.28
N ARG A 250 -7.26 15.96 -8.44
CA ARG A 250 -8.06 14.74 -8.64
C ARG A 250 -7.19 13.66 -9.25
N THR A 251 -7.17 12.49 -8.63
CA THR A 251 -6.49 11.29 -9.10
C THR A 251 -7.47 10.12 -9.18
N ALA A 252 -7.05 8.99 -9.74
CA ALA A 252 -7.85 7.75 -9.72
C ALA A 252 -8.07 7.20 -8.29
N GLU A 253 -7.16 7.51 -7.35
CA GLU A 253 -7.13 6.97 -5.99
C GLU A 253 -7.81 7.88 -4.98
N GLY A 254 -8.01 9.18 -5.32
CA GLY A 254 -8.64 10.14 -4.42
C GLY A 254 -8.44 11.59 -4.85
N PHE A 255 -8.69 12.53 -3.93
CA PHE A 255 -8.53 13.94 -4.24
C PHE A 255 -8.02 14.75 -3.04
N ALA A 256 -7.29 15.83 -3.32
CA ALA A 256 -6.95 16.88 -2.37
C ALA A 256 -7.62 18.20 -2.73
N SER A 257 -7.93 19.03 -1.75
CA SER A 257 -8.51 20.35 -2.00
C SER A 257 -7.90 21.44 -1.13
N LYS A 258 -7.73 22.63 -1.71
CA LYS A 258 -7.24 23.83 -1.01
C LYS A 258 -8.07 25.03 -1.42
N SER A 259 -8.44 25.85 -0.45
CA SER A 259 -9.12 27.13 -0.71
C SER A 259 -8.11 28.20 -1.17
N ILE A 260 -8.51 29.03 -2.12
CA ILE A 260 -7.74 30.15 -2.66
C ILE A 260 -8.56 31.42 -2.44
N SER A 261 -7.92 32.45 -1.91
CA SER A 261 -8.49 33.80 -1.82
C SER A 261 -7.78 34.72 -2.82
N ILE A 262 -8.54 35.28 -3.77
CA ILE A 262 -8.06 36.29 -4.72
C ILE A 262 -8.56 37.66 -4.24
N GLU A 263 -7.65 38.60 -4.00
CA GLU A 263 -7.92 39.94 -3.46
C GLU A 263 -7.53 41.07 -4.43
#